data_21b519ee0c4c2a1113a6f026952574ee
#
_entry.id   21b519ee0c4c2a1113a6f026952574ee
#
_cell.length_a   1.000
_cell.length_b   1.000
_cell.length_c   1.000
_cell.angle_alpha   90.00
_cell.angle_beta   90.00
_cell.angle_gamma   90.00
#
_symmetry.space_group_name_H-M   'P 1'
#
loop_
_entity.id
_entity.type
_entity.pdbx_description
1 polymer ?
#
loop_
_entity_poly.entity_id
_entity_poly.type
_entity_poly.pdbx_seq_one_letter_code
_entity_poly.pdbx_strand_id
1 'polypeptide(L)'
;PLPEIVEHIVEKSGLAQHYRMDKEGQERLENLDELINAAASFIDDDGVVMGHQAEGGALVSFLTHASLEAGEHQAGEGQEAVQLMTVHSAKGLEFDVVFISGLEQGLFPHENSVAQGQEGLEEERRLMYVALPRARQRLYLSCAQTRMLHGQTRYCVPSSFLDEIPENLLI
;
A
#
# COMPACT_ATOMS: atom_id res chain seq x y z
N PRO A 1 -10.87 -12.16 19.83
CA PRO A 1 -9.74 -11.36 19.35
C PRO A 1 -10.21 -10.26 18.38
N LEU A 2 -9.52 -9.13 18.30
CA LEU A 2 -9.90 -7.99 17.47
C LEU A 2 -10.03 -8.35 15.97
N PRO A 3 -9.10 -9.10 15.37
CA PRO A 3 -9.22 -9.47 13.96
C PRO A 3 -10.51 -10.24 13.65
N GLU A 4 -10.88 -11.18 14.51
CA GLU A 4 -12.13 -11.96 14.33
C GLU A 4 -13.39 -11.10 14.44
N ILE A 5 -13.35 -10.04 15.26
CA ILE A 5 -14.45 -9.06 15.36
C ILE A 5 -14.57 -8.28 14.05
N VAL A 6 -13.45 -7.79 13.52
CA VAL A 6 -13.41 -7.02 12.26
C VAL A 6 -13.84 -7.91 11.09
N GLU A 7 -13.31 -9.13 10.98
CA GLU A 7 -13.70 -10.11 9.97
C GLU A 7 -15.21 -10.40 10.03
N HIS A 8 -15.74 -10.67 11.23
CA HIS A 8 -17.17 -10.89 11.43
C HIS A 8 -18.03 -9.70 10.98
N ILE A 9 -17.60 -8.47 11.29
CA ILE A 9 -18.29 -7.26 10.84
C ILE A 9 -18.27 -7.16 9.32
N VAL A 10 -17.12 -7.37 8.68
CA VAL A 10 -16.98 -7.34 7.21
C VAL A 10 -17.90 -8.36 6.55
N GLU A 11 -17.96 -9.60 7.07
CA GLU A 11 -18.83 -10.64 6.54
C GLU A 11 -20.32 -10.33 6.74
N LYS A 12 -20.73 -9.90 7.97
CA LYS A 12 -22.13 -9.71 8.33
C LYS A 12 -22.71 -8.39 7.86
N SER A 13 -21.91 -7.39 7.59
CA SER A 13 -22.37 -6.10 7.01
C SER A 13 -22.87 -6.23 5.57
N GLY A 14 -22.50 -7.31 4.86
CA GLY A 14 -22.79 -7.48 3.44
C GLY A 14 -21.86 -6.70 2.51
N LEU A 15 -20.88 -5.96 3.04
CA LEU A 15 -19.92 -5.19 2.24
C LEU A 15 -19.13 -6.08 1.28
N ALA A 16 -18.59 -7.19 1.77
CA ALA A 16 -17.85 -8.13 0.95
C ALA A 16 -18.71 -8.70 -0.19
N GLN A 17 -19.98 -9.01 0.09
CA GLN A 17 -20.90 -9.50 -0.93
C GLN A 17 -21.25 -8.41 -1.96
N HIS A 18 -21.45 -7.18 -1.49
CA HIS A 18 -21.72 -6.03 -2.36
C HIS A 18 -20.58 -5.80 -3.34
N TYR A 19 -19.34 -5.76 -2.86
CA TYR A 19 -18.17 -5.52 -3.71
C TYR A 19 -17.84 -6.69 -4.64
N ARG A 20 -18.16 -7.95 -4.29
CA ARG A 20 -18.04 -9.09 -5.22
C ARG A 20 -18.94 -8.98 -6.44
N MET A 21 -20.03 -8.21 -6.35
CA MET A 21 -20.98 -7.97 -7.45
C MET A 21 -20.61 -6.74 -8.28
N ASP A 22 -19.70 -5.91 -7.80
CA ASP A 22 -19.24 -4.70 -8.48
C ASP A 22 -18.10 -5.05 -9.45
N LYS A 23 -18.10 -4.43 -10.64
CA LYS A 23 -17.06 -4.64 -11.63
C LYS A 23 -15.69 -4.11 -11.19
N GLU A 24 -15.66 -3.10 -10.35
CA GLU A 24 -14.47 -2.48 -9.75
C GLU A 24 -14.30 -2.88 -8.28
N GLY A 25 -15.00 -3.92 -7.85
CA GLY A 25 -15.07 -4.33 -6.46
C GLY A 25 -13.82 -5.02 -5.92
N GLN A 26 -12.94 -5.52 -6.79
CA GLN A 26 -11.75 -6.27 -6.37
C GLN A 26 -10.82 -5.44 -5.47
N GLU A 27 -10.50 -4.23 -5.86
CA GLU A 27 -9.66 -3.32 -5.07
C GLU A 27 -10.28 -3.00 -3.70
N ARG A 28 -11.62 -2.89 -3.65
CA ARG A 28 -12.34 -2.66 -2.40
C ARG A 28 -12.35 -3.89 -1.49
N LEU A 29 -12.37 -5.09 -2.05
CA LEU A 29 -12.20 -6.33 -1.28
C LEU A 29 -10.82 -6.42 -0.67
N GLU A 30 -9.78 -6.09 -1.43
CA GLU A 30 -8.40 -6.02 -0.96
C GLU A 30 -8.26 -5.00 0.21
N ASN A 31 -8.91 -3.85 0.13
CA ASN A 31 -8.95 -2.88 1.24
C ASN A 31 -9.66 -3.43 2.50
N LEU A 32 -10.70 -4.27 2.34
CA LEU A 32 -11.32 -4.94 3.48
C LEU A 32 -10.41 -5.99 4.11
N ASP A 33 -9.65 -6.72 3.30
CA ASP A 33 -8.65 -7.68 3.78
C ASP A 33 -7.50 -6.95 4.51
N GLU A 34 -7.05 -5.81 4.00
CA GLU A 34 -6.06 -4.96 4.68
C GLU A 34 -6.57 -4.41 6.02
N LEU A 35 -7.84 -4.10 6.14
CA LEU A 35 -8.44 -3.69 7.41
C LEU A 35 -8.35 -4.81 8.47
N ILE A 36 -8.58 -6.07 8.06
CA ILE A 36 -8.44 -7.23 8.94
C ILE A 36 -6.97 -7.43 9.33
N ASN A 37 -6.04 -7.28 8.39
CA ASN A 37 -4.60 -7.34 8.65
C ASN A 37 -4.13 -6.21 9.60
N ALA A 38 -4.63 -5.00 9.43
CA ALA A 38 -4.35 -3.88 10.33
C ALA A 38 -4.85 -4.17 11.75
N ALA A 39 -6.03 -4.77 11.88
CA ALA A 39 -6.55 -5.18 13.19
C ALA A 39 -5.72 -6.30 13.83
N ALA A 40 -5.14 -7.20 13.02
CA ALA A 40 -4.24 -8.24 13.51
C ALA A 40 -2.89 -7.68 13.98
N SER A 41 -2.35 -6.71 13.25
CA SER A 41 -1.08 -6.05 13.59
C SER A 41 -1.20 -5.04 14.74
N PHE A 42 -2.42 -4.63 15.09
CA PHE A 42 -2.69 -3.70 16.19
C PHE A 42 -2.53 -4.36 17.58
N ILE A 43 -2.51 -5.69 17.61
CA ILE A 43 -2.29 -6.49 18.83
C ILE A 43 -0.91 -7.14 18.65
N ASP A 44 0.00 -6.92 19.61
CA ASP A 44 1.31 -7.57 19.61
C ASP A 44 1.20 -9.08 19.94
N ASP A 45 2.32 -9.81 19.78
CA ASP A 45 2.40 -11.25 20.06
C ASP A 45 2.08 -11.61 21.53
N ASP A 46 2.17 -10.64 22.44
CA ASP A 46 1.83 -10.79 23.88
C ASP A 46 0.35 -10.45 24.17
N GLY A 47 -0.44 -10.10 23.13
CA GLY A 47 -1.85 -9.74 23.24
C GLY A 47 -2.09 -8.34 23.83
N VAL A 48 -1.06 -7.50 23.85
CA VAL A 48 -1.13 -6.11 24.29
C VAL A 48 -1.52 -5.22 23.09
N VAL A 49 -2.55 -4.42 23.28
CA VAL A 49 -2.99 -3.45 22.28
C VAL A 49 -1.91 -2.37 22.11
N MET A 50 -1.40 -2.18 20.91
CA MET A 50 -0.49 -1.08 20.61
C MET A 50 -1.17 0.25 20.90
N GLY A 51 -0.63 1.01 21.86
CA GLY A 51 -1.17 2.30 22.28
C GLY A 51 -1.86 2.27 23.65
N HIS A 52 -2.32 3.42 24.10
CA HIS A 52 -3.01 3.56 25.37
C HIS A 52 -4.31 2.74 25.35
N GLN A 53 -4.49 1.85 26.34
CA GLN A 53 -5.77 1.16 26.52
C GLN A 53 -6.87 2.20 26.76
N ALA A 54 -7.70 2.43 25.75
CA ALA A 54 -8.91 3.20 25.97
C ALA A 54 -9.88 2.40 26.85
N GLU A 55 -10.58 3.07 27.77
CA GLU A 55 -11.71 2.48 28.45
C GLU A 55 -12.74 2.03 27.41
N GLY A 56 -12.82 0.73 27.11
CA GLY A 56 -13.73 0.20 26.08
C GLY A 56 -13.20 -0.99 25.28
N GLY A 57 -11.97 -1.44 25.55
CA GLY A 57 -11.40 -2.63 24.93
C GLY A 57 -10.72 -2.41 23.57
N ALA A 58 -10.16 -3.48 23.01
CA ALA A 58 -9.31 -3.45 21.81
C ALA A 58 -9.98 -2.81 20.58
N LEU A 59 -11.27 -3.03 20.38
CA LEU A 59 -12.00 -2.43 19.24
C LEU A 59 -12.09 -0.91 19.38
N VAL A 60 -12.39 -0.39 20.56
CA VAL A 60 -12.48 1.07 20.77
C VAL A 60 -11.11 1.71 20.61
N SER A 61 -10.05 1.08 21.12
CA SER A 61 -8.67 1.54 20.93
C SER A 61 -8.28 1.56 19.46
N PHE A 62 -8.61 0.51 18.71
CA PHE A 62 -8.36 0.43 17.26
C PHE A 62 -9.09 1.52 16.48
N LEU A 63 -10.39 1.72 16.75
CA LEU A 63 -11.19 2.77 16.09
C LEU A 63 -10.69 4.17 16.44
N THR A 64 -10.30 4.40 17.69
CA THR A 64 -9.73 5.69 18.12
C THR A 64 -8.41 5.96 17.39
N HIS A 65 -7.52 4.97 17.32
CA HIS A 65 -6.26 5.07 16.59
C HIS A 65 -6.49 5.34 15.10
N ALA A 66 -7.35 4.57 14.46
CA ALA A 66 -7.68 4.77 13.04
C ALA A 66 -8.31 6.14 12.76
N SER A 67 -9.13 6.67 13.68
CA SER A 67 -9.73 8.00 13.55
C SER A 67 -8.70 9.12 13.70
N LEU A 68 -7.72 8.95 14.60
CA LEU A 68 -6.64 9.91 14.78
C LEU A 68 -5.72 9.91 13.56
N GLU A 69 -5.31 8.75 13.08
CA GLU A 69 -4.49 8.63 11.87
C GLU A 69 -5.18 9.21 10.63
N ALA A 70 -6.47 8.95 10.45
CA ALA A 70 -7.23 9.49 9.32
C ALA A 70 -7.30 11.04 9.32
N GLY A 71 -7.17 11.67 10.50
CA GLY A 71 -7.17 13.13 10.65
C GLY A 71 -5.78 13.77 10.56
N GLU A 72 -4.71 13.04 10.90
CA GLU A 72 -3.35 13.58 11.00
C GLU A 72 -2.55 13.47 9.68
N HIS A 73 -3.04 12.73 8.69
CA HIS A 73 -2.31 12.50 7.44
C HIS A 73 -2.38 13.62 6.41
N GLN A 74 -3.06 14.73 6.72
CA GLN A 74 -3.03 15.92 5.88
C GLN A 74 -2.22 17.01 6.57
N ALA A 75 -0.95 17.16 6.18
CA ALA A 75 -0.19 18.35 6.54
C ALA A 75 -0.96 19.58 6.08
N GLY A 76 -1.16 20.53 7.00
CA GLY A 76 -1.77 21.83 6.68
C GLY A 76 -0.95 22.57 5.63
N GLU A 77 -1.59 23.47 4.88
CA GLU A 77 -0.93 24.30 3.89
C GLU A 77 0.32 24.99 4.51
N GLY A 78 1.50 24.74 3.92
CA GLY A 78 2.76 25.31 4.38
C GLY A 78 3.53 24.50 5.44
N GLN A 79 3.08 23.34 5.82
CA GLN A 79 3.86 22.41 6.65
C GLN A 79 4.79 21.55 5.81
N GLU A 80 6.05 21.43 6.24
CA GLU A 80 6.99 20.47 5.66
C GLU A 80 6.57 19.04 6.06
N ALA A 81 6.20 18.21 5.09
CA ALA A 81 5.77 16.84 5.33
C ALA A 81 6.20 15.92 4.20
N VAL A 82 6.39 14.64 4.54
CA VAL A 82 6.55 13.58 3.55
C VAL A 82 5.22 13.37 2.86
N GLN A 83 5.24 13.40 1.53
CA GLN A 83 4.05 13.17 0.71
C GLN A 83 4.02 11.72 0.23
N LEU A 84 2.97 11.00 0.59
CA LEU A 84 2.70 9.64 0.13
C LEU A 84 1.63 9.70 -0.96
N MET A 85 1.90 9.11 -2.10
CA MET A 85 0.97 9.11 -3.23
C MET A 85 1.23 7.96 -4.19
N THR A 86 0.26 7.68 -5.04
CA THR A 86 0.45 6.75 -6.16
C THR A 86 1.24 7.41 -7.29
N VAL A 87 1.84 6.60 -8.17
CA VAL A 87 2.53 7.11 -9.37
C VAL A 87 1.58 7.91 -10.26
N HIS A 88 0.32 7.49 -10.36
CA HIS A 88 -0.69 8.21 -11.14
C HIS A 88 -0.95 9.62 -10.59
N SER A 89 -1.06 9.73 -9.26
CA SER A 89 -1.28 11.02 -8.59
C SER A 89 -0.06 11.94 -8.66
N ALA A 90 1.14 11.37 -8.84
CA ALA A 90 2.38 12.14 -8.96
C ALA A 90 2.59 12.78 -10.34
N LYS A 91 1.73 12.47 -11.32
CA LYS A 91 1.86 13.03 -12.67
C LYS A 91 1.77 14.55 -12.67
N GLY A 92 2.81 15.20 -13.20
CA GLY A 92 2.90 16.66 -13.25
C GLY A 92 3.48 17.33 -12.00
N LEU A 93 3.70 16.58 -10.93
CA LEU A 93 4.40 17.06 -9.73
C LEU A 93 5.90 16.80 -9.85
N GLU A 94 6.71 17.53 -9.07
CA GLU A 94 8.16 17.33 -8.98
C GLU A 94 8.62 17.54 -7.55
N PHE A 95 9.59 16.73 -7.11
CA PHE A 95 10.13 16.77 -5.75
C PHE A 95 11.65 16.69 -5.78
N ASP A 96 12.32 17.29 -4.82
CA ASP A 96 13.77 17.23 -4.75
C ASP A 96 14.28 15.80 -4.50
N VAL A 97 13.57 15.07 -3.66
CA VAL A 97 13.88 13.68 -3.30
C VAL A 97 12.64 12.82 -3.47
N VAL A 98 12.77 11.70 -4.16
CA VAL A 98 11.69 10.74 -4.39
C VAL A 98 12.14 9.35 -3.98
N PHE A 99 11.27 8.65 -3.28
CA PHE A 99 11.39 7.22 -2.98
C PHE A 99 10.32 6.47 -3.75
N ILE A 100 10.72 5.57 -4.66
CA ILE A 100 9.81 4.64 -5.30
C ILE A 100 9.97 3.30 -4.60
N SER A 101 8.93 2.86 -3.91
CA SER A 101 8.90 1.59 -3.20
C SER A 101 8.06 0.55 -3.93
N GLY A 102 8.26 -0.72 -3.60
CA GLY A 102 7.46 -1.80 -4.18
C GLY A 102 7.87 -2.19 -5.59
N LEU A 103 9.15 -1.98 -5.98
CA LEU A 103 9.68 -2.42 -7.27
C LEU A 103 9.91 -3.93 -7.29
N GLU A 104 8.80 -4.68 -7.31
CA GLU A 104 8.76 -6.13 -7.22
C GLU A 104 7.82 -6.69 -8.29
N GLN A 105 8.17 -7.85 -8.85
CA GLN A 105 7.31 -8.57 -9.79
C GLN A 105 5.96 -8.91 -9.13
N GLY A 106 4.86 -8.56 -9.81
CA GLY A 106 3.51 -8.74 -9.32
C GLY A 106 2.94 -7.51 -8.58
N LEU A 107 3.81 -6.57 -8.16
CA LEU A 107 3.40 -5.31 -7.55
C LEU A 107 3.67 -4.11 -8.48
N PHE A 108 4.88 -4.01 -9.01
CA PHE A 108 5.23 -3.04 -10.05
C PHE A 108 6.34 -3.61 -10.94
N PRO A 109 6.01 -4.19 -12.11
CA PRO A 109 4.70 -4.22 -12.80
C PRO A 109 3.66 -5.06 -12.05
N HIS A 110 2.40 -4.58 -12.06
CA HIS A 110 1.29 -5.24 -11.39
C HIS A 110 0.89 -6.54 -12.10
N GLU A 111 0.59 -7.61 -11.34
CA GLU A 111 0.31 -8.93 -11.90
C GLU A 111 -0.89 -8.94 -12.87
N ASN A 112 -1.95 -8.18 -12.59
CA ASN A 112 -3.11 -8.07 -13.47
C ASN A 112 -2.77 -7.38 -14.80
N SER A 113 -1.88 -6.40 -14.79
CA SER A 113 -1.40 -5.74 -16.02
C SER A 113 -0.54 -6.70 -16.85
N VAL A 114 0.34 -7.44 -16.21
CA VAL A 114 1.18 -8.46 -16.87
C VAL A 114 0.31 -9.57 -17.48
N ALA A 115 -0.77 -9.97 -16.80
CA ALA A 115 -1.72 -10.97 -17.31
C ALA A 115 -2.46 -10.53 -18.59
N GLN A 116 -2.54 -9.22 -18.85
CA GLN A 116 -3.08 -8.66 -20.11
C GLN A 116 -2.07 -8.75 -21.28
N GLY A 117 -0.88 -9.27 -21.03
CA GLY A 117 0.15 -9.45 -22.03
C GLY A 117 1.02 -8.22 -22.27
N GLN A 118 1.56 -8.11 -23.48
CA GLN A 118 2.53 -7.06 -23.81
C GLN A 118 1.99 -5.64 -23.62
N GLU A 119 0.72 -5.41 -23.94
CA GLU A 119 0.09 -4.09 -23.82
C GLU A 119 0.01 -3.63 -22.36
N GLY A 120 -0.39 -4.52 -21.45
CA GLY A 120 -0.43 -4.21 -20.03
C GLY A 120 0.96 -3.95 -19.44
N LEU A 121 1.97 -4.72 -19.85
CA LEU A 121 3.35 -4.49 -19.42
C LEU A 121 3.90 -3.14 -19.92
N GLU A 122 3.58 -2.74 -21.16
CA GLU A 122 3.98 -1.45 -21.71
C GLU A 122 3.31 -0.28 -20.96
N GLU A 123 2.07 -0.44 -20.50
CA GLU A 123 1.41 0.58 -19.68
C GLU A 123 2.09 0.74 -18.31
N GLU A 124 2.44 -0.36 -17.65
CA GLU A 124 3.24 -0.33 -16.42
C GLU A 124 4.61 0.33 -16.64
N ARG A 125 5.25 0.05 -17.78
CA ARG A 125 6.51 0.71 -18.14
C ARG A 125 6.34 2.21 -18.35
N ARG A 126 5.21 2.66 -18.91
CA ARG A 126 4.90 4.09 -19.02
C ARG A 126 4.72 4.73 -17.63
N LEU A 127 4.12 4.02 -16.69
CA LEU A 127 4.04 4.50 -15.30
C LEU A 127 5.43 4.64 -14.67
N MET A 128 6.33 3.68 -14.90
CA MET A 128 7.72 3.80 -14.44
C MET A 128 8.40 5.03 -15.08
N TYR A 129 8.19 5.24 -16.37
CA TYR A 129 8.70 6.43 -17.08
C TYR A 129 8.12 7.75 -16.55
N VAL A 130 6.91 7.74 -16.00
CA VAL A 130 6.32 8.90 -15.31
C VAL A 130 6.92 9.06 -13.92
N ALA A 131 7.19 7.97 -13.20
CA ALA A 131 7.66 8.00 -11.82
C ALA A 131 9.11 8.51 -11.70
N LEU A 132 10.02 8.01 -12.53
CA LEU A 132 11.45 8.33 -12.47
C LEU A 132 11.74 9.85 -12.51
N PRO A 133 11.18 10.64 -13.45
CA PRO A 133 11.47 12.07 -13.55
C PRO A 133 10.70 12.92 -12.54
N ARG A 134 10.04 12.34 -11.56
CA ARG A 134 9.48 13.11 -10.43
C ARG A 134 10.57 13.62 -9.50
N ALA A 135 11.75 12.97 -9.50
CA ALA A 135 12.90 13.38 -8.71
C ALA A 135 13.74 14.44 -9.46
N ARG A 136 13.92 15.61 -8.85
CA ARG A 136 14.79 16.66 -9.39
C ARG A 136 16.26 16.49 -9.01
N GLN A 137 16.53 15.89 -7.84
CA GLN A 137 17.89 15.78 -7.30
C GLN A 137 18.27 14.34 -6.96
N ARG A 138 17.41 13.61 -6.24
CA ARG A 138 17.71 12.25 -5.78
C ARG A 138 16.52 11.34 -5.94
N LEU A 139 16.77 10.17 -6.48
CA LEU A 139 15.81 9.10 -6.62
C LEU A 139 16.32 7.86 -5.87
N TYR A 140 15.46 7.32 -5.01
CA TYR A 140 15.70 6.06 -4.32
C TYR A 140 14.70 5.02 -4.85
N LEU A 141 15.24 3.90 -5.29
CA LEU A 141 14.47 2.75 -5.77
C LEU A 141 14.59 1.64 -4.75
N SER A 142 13.47 1.07 -4.31
CA SER A 142 13.51 0.02 -3.31
C SER A 142 12.57 -1.14 -3.64
N CYS A 143 13.05 -2.34 -3.31
CA CYS A 143 12.29 -3.59 -3.35
C CYS A 143 12.46 -4.34 -2.04
N ALA A 144 11.42 -5.02 -1.59
CA ALA A 144 11.49 -5.89 -0.43
C ALA A 144 11.97 -7.30 -0.83
N GLN A 145 12.72 -7.97 0.04
CA GLN A 145 13.03 -9.40 -0.16
C GLN A 145 11.84 -10.28 0.19
N THR A 146 11.06 -9.84 1.18
CA THR A 146 9.84 -10.52 1.62
C THR A 146 8.78 -9.47 1.92
N ARG A 147 7.54 -9.81 1.62
CA ARG A 147 6.38 -8.96 1.89
C ARG A 147 5.24 -9.79 2.43
N MET A 148 4.57 -9.28 3.43
CA MET A 148 3.32 -9.86 3.90
C MET A 148 2.17 -9.24 3.11
N LEU A 149 1.47 -10.06 2.34
CA LEU A 149 0.27 -9.68 1.59
C LEU A 149 -0.85 -10.65 1.96
N HIS A 150 -2.01 -10.11 2.34
CA HIS A 150 -3.19 -10.92 2.73
C HIS A 150 -2.85 -11.97 3.82
N GLY A 151 -2.08 -11.57 4.83
CA GLY A 151 -1.69 -12.45 5.94
C GLY A 151 -0.66 -13.54 5.58
N GLN A 152 -0.12 -13.55 4.36
CA GLN A 152 0.89 -14.51 3.91
C GLN A 152 2.21 -13.83 3.58
N THR A 153 3.29 -14.32 4.15
CA THR A 153 4.63 -13.88 3.79
C THR A 153 5.06 -14.50 2.46
N ARG A 154 5.38 -13.67 1.49
CA ARG A 154 5.87 -14.06 0.17
C ARG A 154 7.29 -13.56 -0.04
N TYR A 155 8.11 -14.38 -0.70
CA TYR A 155 9.39 -13.92 -1.23
C TYR A 155 9.16 -13.12 -2.49
N CYS A 156 9.73 -11.93 -2.54
CA CYS A 156 9.60 -11.03 -3.67
C CYS A 156 10.77 -11.18 -4.63
N VAL A 157 10.48 -11.05 -5.92
CA VAL A 157 11.48 -10.96 -6.99
C VAL A 157 11.57 -9.48 -7.39
N PRO A 158 12.76 -8.89 -7.51
CA PRO A 158 12.90 -7.53 -7.99
C PRO A 158 12.19 -7.29 -9.31
N SER A 159 11.69 -6.10 -9.49
CA SER A 159 11.03 -5.68 -10.73
C SER A 159 11.98 -5.77 -11.93
N SER A 160 11.49 -6.32 -13.05
CA SER A 160 12.24 -6.30 -14.32
C SER A 160 12.57 -4.90 -14.82
N PHE A 161 11.85 -3.88 -14.37
CA PHE A 161 12.15 -2.49 -14.71
C PHE A 161 13.47 -2.00 -14.13
N LEU A 162 13.95 -2.61 -13.05
CA LEU A 162 15.26 -2.31 -12.49
C LEU A 162 16.38 -2.74 -13.42
N ASP A 163 16.20 -3.85 -14.14
CA ASP A 163 17.18 -4.37 -15.10
C ASP A 163 17.27 -3.49 -16.37
N GLU A 164 16.26 -2.67 -16.62
CA GLU A 164 16.23 -1.72 -17.73
C GLU A 164 17.02 -0.42 -17.45
N ILE A 165 17.43 -0.21 -16.18
CA ILE A 165 18.21 0.96 -15.79
C ILE A 165 19.69 0.67 -16.01
N PRO A 166 20.43 1.52 -16.76
CA PRO A 166 21.85 1.33 -16.97
C PRO A 166 22.63 1.33 -15.64
N GLU A 167 23.47 0.32 -15.43
CA GLU A 167 24.25 0.14 -14.18
C GLU A 167 25.10 1.38 -13.81
N ASN A 168 25.60 2.10 -14.80
CA ASN A 168 26.41 3.30 -14.58
C ASN A 168 25.61 4.49 -14.00
N LEU A 169 24.28 4.39 -13.93
CA LEU A 169 23.41 5.38 -13.30
C LEU A 169 23.01 4.99 -11.88
N LEU A 170 23.33 3.78 -11.44
CA LEU A 170 23.07 3.29 -10.10
C LEU A 170 24.29 3.54 -9.19
N ILE A 171 24.02 3.95 -7.93
CA ILE A 171 25.05 4.24 -6.93
C ILE A 171 24.88 3.28 -5.74
#